data_367e92dccdccd4ae3d884fb5d7c51f52
#
_entry.id   367e92dccdccd4ae3d884fb5d7c51f52
#
_cell.length_a   1.000
_cell.length_b   1.000
_cell.length_c   1.000
_cell.angle_alpha   90.00
_cell.angle_beta   90.00
_cell.angle_gamma   90.00
#
_symmetry.space_group_name_H-M   'P 1'
#
loop_
_entity.id
_entity.type
_entity.pdbx_description
1 polymer ?
#
loop_
_entity_poly.entity_id
_entity_poly.type
_entity_poly.pdbx_seq_one_letter_code
_entity_poly.pdbx_strand_id
1 'polypeptide(L)'
;ETLARSYELIENDLKKSIHLLETTDYTKTVFRISKGAAYLLASRFYLYKKDYEQAISYADKVLTINSALYDIRTLTEEDYVFTKENPEIIWTYGDYEVNYLSAAYRGCFPVSMAFYNSFHANDARKRTYVKDDWGDLIVGKGAANTGVYGFAFRTAEAYLNRAEANA
;
A
#
# COMPACT_ATOMS: atom_id res chain seq x y z
N GLU A 1 -17.81 17.16 16.71
CA GLU A 1 -16.91 16.12 17.21
C GLU A 1 -15.50 16.66 17.29
N THR A 2 -14.76 16.28 18.35
CA THR A 2 -13.36 16.68 18.51
C THR A 2 -12.44 15.67 17.81
N LEU A 3 -11.26 16.10 17.40
CA LEU A 3 -10.23 15.22 16.82
C LEU A 3 -9.93 14.03 17.75
N ALA A 4 -9.82 14.27 19.07
CA ALA A 4 -9.59 13.22 20.06
C ALA A 4 -10.70 12.16 20.03
N ARG A 5 -11.95 12.59 19.91
CA ARG A 5 -13.10 11.65 19.81
C ARG A 5 -13.07 10.83 18.51
N SER A 6 -12.67 11.43 17.42
CA SER A 6 -12.51 10.72 16.15
C SER A 6 -11.44 9.63 16.25
N TYR A 7 -10.29 9.94 16.85
CA TYR A 7 -9.24 8.94 17.09
C TYR A 7 -9.70 7.80 18.01
N GLU A 8 -10.45 8.10 19.06
CA GLU A 8 -11.01 7.09 19.98
C GLU A 8 -11.97 6.15 19.23
N LEU A 9 -12.84 6.67 18.40
CA LEU A 9 -13.77 5.86 17.60
C LEU A 9 -13.03 4.95 16.62
N ILE A 10 -12.07 5.49 15.88
CA ILE A 10 -11.26 4.69 14.94
C ILE A 10 -10.51 3.57 15.69
N GLU A 11 -9.90 3.90 16.83
CA GLU A 11 -9.16 2.91 17.63
C GLU A 11 -10.07 1.78 18.12
N ASN A 12 -11.26 2.12 18.62
CA ASN A 12 -12.23 1.13 19.07
C ASN A 12 -12.71 0.22 17.93
N ASP A 13 -12.96 0.79 16.76
CA ASP A 13 -13.40 0.02 15.59
C ASP A 13 -12.28 -0.88 15.05
N LEU A 14 -11.03 -0.39 15.03
CA LEU A 14 -9.87 -1.20 14.67
C LEU A 14 -9.69 -2.39 15.64
N LYS A 15 -9.74 -2.16 16.95
CA LYS A 15 -9.61 -3.22 17.95
C LYS A 15 -10.69 -4.28 17.82
N LYS A 16 -11.95 -3.87 17.61
CA LYS A 16 -13.08 -4.79 17.38
C LYS A 16 -12.88 -5.59 16.08
N SER A 17 -12.50 -4.92 14.99
CA SER A 17 -12.26 -5.57 13.70
C SER A 17 -11.15 -6.60 13.78
N ILE A 18 -10.04 -6.25 14.44
CA ILE A 18 -8.91 -7.16 14.66
C ILE A 18 -9.39 -8.40 15.44
N HIS A 19 -10.10 -8.20 16.56
CA HIS A 19 -10.61 -9.30 17.38
C HIS A 19 -11.51 -10.24 16.57
N LEU A 20 -12.42 -9.70 15.76
CA LEU A 20 -13.29 -10.51 14.90
C LEU A 20 -12.49 -11.29 13.86
N LEU A 21 -11.49 -10.67 13.22
CA LEU A 21 -10.66 -11.31 12.21
C LEU A 21 -9.66 -12.33 12.79
N GLU A 22 -9.32 -12.23 14.07
CA GLU A 22 -8.49 -13.22 14.78
C GLU A 22 -9.29 -14.48 15.14
N THR A 23 -10.59 -14.33 15.35
CA THR A 23 -11.48 -15.41 15.80
C THR A 23 -12.25 -16.09 14.66
N THR A 24 -12.24 -15.51 13.46
CA THR A 24 -12.98 -16.01 12.31
C THR A 24 -12.03 -16.71 11.33
N ASP A 25 -12.34 -17.96 11.03
CA ASP A 25 -11.66 -18.70 9.96
C ASP A 25 -12.44 -18.51 8.64
N TYR A 26 -11.81 -17.86 7.66
CA TYR A 26 -12.38 -17.71 6.33
C TYR A 26 -11.30 -17.80 5.24
N THR A 27 -11.71 -18.16 4.04
CA THR A 27 -10.81 -18.29 2.89
C THR A 27 -10.15 -16.95 2.57
N LYS A 28 -8.84 -16.93 2.62
CA LYS A 28 -8.05 -15.74 2.32
C LYS A 28 -8.11 -15.40 0.84
N THR A 29 -8.48 -14.17 0.56
CA THR A 29 -8.34 -13.57 -0.76
C THR A 29 -7.89 -12.13 -0.59
N VAL A 30 -7.05 -11.65 -1.50
CA VAL A 30 -6.55 -10.27 -1.47
C VAL A 30 -7.63 -9.21 -1.69
N PHE A 31 -8.82 -9.62 -2.14
CA PHE A 31 -9.98 -8.73 -2.35
C PHE A 31 -10.88 -8.57 -1.12
N ARG A 32 -10.58 -9.26 -0.03
CA ARG A 32 -11.30 -9.11 1.22
C ARG A 32 -10.36 -8.69 2.33
N ILE A 33 -10.86 -7.86 3.23
CA ILE A 33 -10.09 -7.45 4.40
C ILE A 33 -9.69 -8.69 5.19
N SER A 34 -8.38 -8.84 5.39
CA SER A 34 -7.79 -9.92 6.15
C SER A 34 -7.26 -9.41 7.49
N LYS A 35 -6.92 -10.33 8.37
CA LYS A 35 -6.21 -10.03 9.60
C LYS A 35 -4.93 -9.20 9.36
N GLY A 36 -4.16 -9.56 8.32
CA GLY A 36 -2.97 -8.79 7.91
C GLY A 36 -3.30 -7.36 7.49
N ALA A 37 -4.40 -7.15 6.76
CA ALA A 37 -4.84 -5.81 6.38
C ALA A 37 -5.26 -4.97 7.59
N ALA A 38 -5.97 -5.57 8.55
CA ALA A 38 -6.36 -4.88 9.78
C ALA A 38 -5.15 -4.51 10.64
N TYR A 39 -4.15 -5.39 10.75
CA TYR A 39 -2.90 -5.08 11.44
C TYR A 39 -2.12 -3.97 10.75
N LEU A 40 -2.04 -3.96 9.42
CA LEU A 40 -1.35 -2.91 8.69
C LEU A 40 -2.03 -1.56 8.87
N LEU A 41 -3.36 -1.53 8.82
CA LEU A 41 -4.13 -0.32 9.11
C LEU A 41 -3.91 0.15 10.56
N ALA A 42 -3.85 -0.76 11.52
CA ALA A 42 -3.55 -0.42 12.92
C ALA A 42 -2.13 0.14 13.06
N SER A 43 -1.12 -0.47 12.43
CA SER A 43 0.25 0.05 12.41
C SER A 43 0.30 1.50 11.90
N ARG A 44 -0.36 1.77 10.77
CA ARG A 44 -0.48 3.12 10.19
C ARG A 44 -1.18 4.08 11.15
N PHE A 45 -2.29 3.67 11.75
CA PHE A 45 -3.06 4.49 12.69
C PHE A 45 -2.22 4.90 13.90
N TYR A 46 -1.52 3.95 14.52
CA TYR A 46 -0.69 4.23 15.69
C TYR A 46 0.55 5.05 15.34
N LEU A 47 1.10 4.90 14.14
CA LEU A 47 2.18 5.77 13.64
C LEU A 47 1.72 7.24 13.56
N TYR A 48 0.54 7.49 12.96
CA TYR A 48 -0.07 8.83 12.93
C TYR A 48 -0.37 9.37 14.33
N LYS A 49 -0.75 8.50 15.24
CA LYS A 49 -0.99 8.85 16.67
C LYS A 49 0.30 9.09 17.44
N LYS A 50 1.45 8.78 16.87
CA LYS A 50 2.78 8.80 17.50
C LYS A 50 2.91 7.82 18.67
N ASP A 51 2.10 6.77 18.67
CA ASP A 51 2.24 5.62 19.55
C ASP A 51 3.12 4.58 18.85
N TYR A 52 4.42 4.83 18.91
CA TYR A 52 5.41 4.08 18.14
C TYR A 52 5.52 2.62 18.59
N GLU A 53 5.33 2.34 19.88
CA GLU A 53 5.35 0.96 20.39
C GLU A 53 4.22 0.12 19.76
N GLN A 54 3.00 0.67 19.71
CA GLN A 54 1.88 0.00 19.07
C GLN A 54 2.07 -0.10 17.54
N ALA A 55 2.61 0.93 16.91
CA ALA A 55 2.89 0.93 15.49
C ALA A 55 3.85 -0.21 15.10
N ILE A 56 4.94 -0.38 15.86
CA ILE A 56 5.92 -1.47 15.70
C ILE A 56 5.25 -2.83 15.95
N SER A 57 4.52 -2.96 17.06
CA SER A 57 3.86 -4.22 17.42
C SER A 57 2.92 -4.72 16.32
N TYR A 58 2.11 -3.84 15.74
CA TYR A 58 1.22 -4.22 14.64
C TYR A 58 1.96 -4.44 13.33
N ALA A 59 3.03 -3.71 13.03
CA ALA A 59 3.89 -3.99 11.88
C ALA A 59 4.51 -5.39 11.97
N ASP A 60 5.02 -5.77 13.14
CA ASP A 60 5.60 -7.11 13.38
C ASP A 60 4.56 -8.22 13.21
N LYS A 61 3.31 -8.00 13.65
CA LYS A 61 2.21 -8.94 13.39
C LYS A 61 1.93 -9.13 11.89
N VAL A 62 2.00 -8.05 11.09
CA VAL A 62 1.90 -8.14 9.64
C VAL A 62 3.03 -9.00 9.09
N LEU A 63 4.27 -8.71 9.47
CA LEU A 63 5.47 -9.37 8.96
C LEU A 63 5.56 -10.85 9.40
N THR A 64 4.91 -11.21 10.49
CA THR A 64 4.75 -12.63 10.90
C THR A 64 3.80 -13.39 9.95
N ILE A 65 2.79 -12.72 9.39
CA ILE A 65 1.84 -13.31 8.44
C ILE A 65 2.44 -13.36 7.03
N ASN A 66 3.06 -12.28 6.60
CA ASN A 66 3.68 -12.12 5.28
C ASN A 66 4.87 -11.15 5.38
N SER A 67 6.07 -11.66 5.15
CA SER A 67 7.30 -10.87 5.10
C SER A 67 7.89 -10.75 3.69
N ALA A 68 7.20 -11.27 2.67
CA ALA A 68 7.69 -11.27 1.31
C ALA A 68 7.80 -9.84 0.76
N LEU A 69 8.87 -9.60 0.00
CA LEU A 69 9.07 -8.38 -0.78
C LEU A 69 9.15 -8.75 -2.25
N TYR A 70 8.61 -7.89 -3.10
CA TYR A 70 8.63 -8.06 -4.54
C TYR A 70 9.90 -7.43 -5.12
N ASP A 71 10.67 -8.23 -5.84
CA ASP A 71 11.89 -7.74 -6.48
C ASP A 71 11.55 -6.98 -7.76
N ILE A 72 11.31 -5.69 -7.63
CA ILE A 72 10.98 -4.81 -8.77
C ILE A 72 12.15 -4.63 -9.76
N ARG A 73 13.36 -5.12 -9.43
CA ARG A 73 14.50 -5.06 -10.35
C ARG A 73 14.33 -5.99 -11.55
N THR A 74 13.50 -7.03 -11.38
CA THR A 74 13.17 -7.98 -12.43
C THR A 74 12.12 -7.47 -13.41
N LEU A 75 11.44 -6.38 -13.09
CA LEU A 75 10.39 -5.78 -13.91
C LEU A 75 10.98 -4.92 -15.01
N THR A 76 10.31 -4.89 -16.15
CA THR A 76 10.58 -4.00 -17.26
C THR A 76 9.73 -2.73 -17.19
N GLU A 77 9.86 -1.83 -18.16
CA GLU A 77 9.02 -0.64 -18.28
C GLU A 77 7.55 -0.96 -18.63
N GLU A 78 7.30 -2.13 -19.20
CA GLU A 78 5.95 -2.58 -19.57
C GLU A 78 5.21 -3.25 -18.41
N ASP A 79 5.94 -3.71 -17.40
CA ASP A 79 5.39 -4.42 -16.26
C ASP A 79 4.77 -3.45 -15.24
N TYR A 80 3.83 -3.98 -14.44
CA TYR A 80 3.17 -3.27 -13.35
C TYR A 80 3.49 -3.90 -12.00
N VAL A 81 3.57 -3.04 -10.98
CA VAL A 81 3.86 -3.49 -9.61
C VAL A 81 2.61 -4.12 -8.96
N PHE A 82 1.41 -3.58 -9.26
CA PHE A 82 0.17 -4.06 -8.69
C PHE A 82 -0.46 -5.13 -9.58
N THR A 83 0.01 -6.35 -9.40
CA THR A 83 -0.47 -7.53 -10.14
C THR A 83 -0.70 -8.69 -9.18
N LYS A 84 -1.35 -9.74 -9.65
CA LYS A 84 -1.60 -10.97 -8.87
C LYS A 84 -0.31 -11.72 -8.50
N GLU A 85 0.76 -11.49 -9.24
CA GLU A 85 2.08 -12.09 -9.01
C GLU A 85 2.86 -11.41 -7.90
N ASN A 86 2.44 -10.22 -7.46
CA ASN A 86 3.13 -9.49 -6.41
C ASN A 86 2.82 -10.09 -5.02
N PRO A 87 3.79 -10.78 -4.39
CA PRO A 87 3.58 -11.44 -3.11
C PRO A 87 3.41 -10.47 -1.93
N GLU A 88 3.71 -9.18 -2.13
CA GLU A 88 3.54 -8.17 -1.09
C GLU A 88 2.07 -7.82 -0.84
N ILE A 89 1.16 -8.10 -1.78
CA ILE A 89 -0.22 -7.64 -1.71
C ILE A 89 -0.95 -8.37 -0.59
N ILE A 90 -1.32 -7.63 0.45
CA ILE A 90 -2.08 -8.10 1.61
C ILE A 90 -3.58 -7.93 1.36
N TRP A 91 -3.95 -6.78 0.80
CA TRP A 91 -5.31 -6.44 0.45
C TRP A 91 -5.32 -5.39 -0.65
N THR A 92 -6.21 -5.53 -1.59
CA THR A 92 -6.42 -4.57 -2.66
C THR A 92 -7.90 -4.25 -2.81
N TYR A 93 -8.18 -3.04 -3.18
CA TYR A 93 -9.52 -2.55 -3.47
C TYR A 93 -9.45 -1.58 -4.65
N GLY A 94 -10.60 -1.33 -5.20
CA GLY A 94 -10.75 -0.48 -6.36
C GLY A 94 -10.94 -1.28 -7.62
N ASP A 95 -11.51 -0.60 -8.56
CA ASP A 95 -11.76 -1.05 -9.91
C ASP A 95 -11.02 -0.13 -10.90
N TYR A 96 -11.40 -0.21 -12.14
CA TYR A 96 -10.89 0.62 -13.21
C TYR A 96 -10.96 2.13 -12.89
N GLU A 97 -12.06 2.60 -12.27
CA GLU A 97 -12.24 4.03 -12.00
C GLU A 97 -11.29 4.54 -10.92
N VAL A 98 -11.02 3.74 -9.90
CA VAL A 98 -10.04 4.09 -8.86
C VAL A 98 -8.64 4.16 -9.44
N ASN A 99 -8.28 3.21 -10.30
CA ASN A 99 -7.02 3.25 -11.02
C ASN A 99 -6.93 4.45 -11.98
N TYR A 100 -8.04 4.79 -12.63
CA TYR A 100 -8.17 5.94 -13.51
C TYR A 100 -7.89 7.27 -12.79
N LEU A 101 -8.38 7.43 -11.57
CA LEU A 101 -8.11 8.61 -10.76
C LEU A 101 -6.66 8.70 -10.27
N SER A 102 -6.03 7.56 -10.01
CA SER A 102 -4.65 7.50 -9.48
C SER A 102 -3.58 7.46 -10.56
N ALA A 103 -3.86 6.82 -11.69
CA ALA A 103 -2.94 6.63 -12.81
C ALA A 103 -3.19 7.67 -13.89
N ALA A 104 -3.23 8.92 -13.55
CA ALA A 104 -3.17 10.06 -14.46
C ALA A 104 -3.54 9.76 -15.94
N TYR A 105 -4.73 9.21 -16.16
CA TYR A 105 -5.19 9.05 -17.53
C TYR A 105 -5.23 10.44 -18.19
N ARG A 106 -4.47 10.60 -19.26
CA ARG A 106 -4.35 11.85 -20.02
C ARG A 106 -3.90 13.07 -19.19
N GLY A 107 -2.87 12.91 -18.35
CA GLY A 107 -2.21 14.04 -17.70
C GLY A 107 -2.98 14.68 -16.54
N CYS A 108 -3.99 14.00 -15.95
CA CYS A 108 -4.72 14.57 -14.81
C CYS A 108 -3.81 14.80 -13.59
N PHE A 109 -2.81 13.93 -13.36
CA PHE A 109 -1.87 14.04 -12.24
C PHE A 109 -0.45 13.66 -12.68
N PRO A 110 0.21 14.47 -13.51
CA PRO A 110 1.54 14.16 -14.00
C PRO A 110 2.56 14.14 -12.84
N VAL A 111 3.51 13.25 -12.94
CA VAL A 111 4.67 13.21 -12.05
C VAL A 111 5.58 14.39 -12.40
N SER A 112 5.96 15.18 -11.40
CA SER A 112 6.87 16.31 -11.67
C SER A 112 8.25 15.82 -12.12
N MET A 113 8.86 16.54 -13.05
CA MET A 113 10.24 16.27 -13.52
C MET A 113 11.25 16.32 -12.38
N ALA A 114 11.04 17.18 -11.37
CA ALA A 114 11.91 17.25 -10.20
C ALA A 114 11.88 15.94 -9.41
N PHE A 115 10.68 15.37 -9.19
CA PHE A 115 10.53 14.07 -8.53
C PHE A 115 11.14 12.94 -9.37
N TYR A 116 10.85 12.89 -10.68
CA TYR A 116 11.42 11.89 -11.58
C TYR A 116 12.95 11.92 -11.59
N ASN A 117 13.55 13.12 -11.63
CA ASN A 117 14.99 13.30 -11.62
C ASN A 117 15.65 13.07 -10.25
N SER A 118 14.87 13.00 -9.17
CA SER A 118 15.39 12.63 -7.85
C SER A 118 15.78 11.15 -7.75
N PHE A 119 15.27 10.30 -8.64
CA PHE A 119 15.68 8.90 -8.72
C PHE A 119 17.04 8.78 -9.42
N HIS A 120 17.95 8.00 -8.82
CA HIS A 120 19.18 7.62 -9.50
C HIS A 120 18.87 6.84 -10.79
N ALA A 121 19.76 6.95 -11.80
CA ALA A 121 19.54 6.28 -13.10
C ALA A 121 19.32 4.76 -12.99
N ASN A 122 19.97 4.11 -12.01
CA ASN A 122 19.89 2.68 -11.77
C ASN A 122 18.79 2.30 -10.77
N ASP A 123 17.98 3.24 -10.30
CA ASP A 123 16.87 2.94 -9.39
C ASP A 123 15.72 2.30 -10.16
N ALA A 124 15.40 1.04 -9.83
CA ALA A 124 14.34 0.31 -10.50
C ALA A 124 12.96 1.00 -10.41
N ARG A 125 12.73 1.78 -9.34
CA ARG A 125 11.49 2.54 -9.17
C ARG A 125 11.29 3.57 -10.27
N LYS A 126 12.37 4.11 -10.82
CA LYS A 126 12.31 5.11 -11.89
C LYS A 126 11.57 4.59 -13.12
N ARG A 127 11.78 3.33 -13.48
CA ARG A 127 11.14 2.71 -14.64
C ARG A 127 9.83 1.97 -14.33
N THR A 128 9.65 1.53 -13.07
CA THR A 128 8.47 0.76 -12.69
C THR A 128 7.37 1.58 -12.05
N TYR A 129 7.74 2.68 -11.35
CA TYR A 129 6.78 3.54 -10.65
C TYR A 129 6.36 4.75 -11.46
N VAL A 130 7.13 5.10 -12.48
CA VAL A 130 6.83 6.22 -13.38
C VAL A 130 6.78 5.69 -14.80
N LYS A 131 5.74 6.00 -15.51
CA LYS A 131 5.52 5.61 -16.92
C LYS A 131 5.41 6.86 -17.77
N ASP A 132 5.87 6.76 -19.01
CA ASP A 132 5.57 7.75 -20.05
C ASP A 132 4.21 7.38 -20.67
N ASP A 133 3.30 8.32 -20.71
CA ASP A 133 2.02 8.20 -21.38
C ASP A 133 1.83 9.41 -22.30
N TRP A 134 2.15 9.23 -23.58
CA TRP A 134 2.06 10.26 -24.62
C TRP A 134 2.85 11.55 -24.32
N GLY A 135 3.99 11.41 -23.65
CA GLY A 135 4.88 12.51 -23.28
C GLY A 135 4.65 13.06 -21.86
N ASP A 136 3.66 12.55 -21.14
CA ASP A 136 3.44 12.87 -19.74
C ASP A 136 3.97 11.76 -18.84
N LEU A 137 4.72 12.13 -17.81
CA LEU A 137 5.16 11.17 -16.79
C LEU A 137 4.02 10.92 -15.78
N ILE A 138 3.59 9.68 -15.67
CA ILE A 138 2.50 9.27 -14.79
C ILE A 138 2.92 8.25 -13.75
N VAL A 139 2.13 8.09 -12.69
CA VAL A 139 2.33 7.01 -11.71
C VAL A 139 1.93 5.69 -12.32
N GLY A 140 2.90 4.83 -12.59
CA GLY A 140 2.74 3.57 -13.33
C GLY A 140 2.70 2.31 -12.49
N LYS A 141 2.46 2.38 -11.16
CA LYS A 141 2.46 1.19 -10.30
C LYS A 141 1.33 0.22 -10.60
N GLY A 142 0.19 0.70 -11.05
CA GLY A 142 -0.99 -0.08 -11.38
C GLY A 142 -1.38 0.09 -12.85
N ALA A 143 -1.85 -0.97 -13.48
CA ALA A 143 -2.35 -0.92 -14.85
C ALA A 143 -3.75 -0.33 -14.90
N ALA A 144 -3.94 0.72 -15.68
CA ALA A 144 -5.26 1.28 -15.95
C ALA A 144 -6.25 0.25 -16.52
N ASN A 145 -5.73 -0.76 -17.22
CA ASN A 145 -6.53 -1.74 -17.94
C ASN A 145 -6.78 -3.07 -17.21
N THR A 146 -6.15 -3.31 -16.07
CA THR A 146 -6.31 -4.58 -15.33
C THR A 146 -7.33 -4.50 -14.21
N GLY A 147 -7.83 -3.31 -13.87
CA GLY A 147 -9.02 -3.03 -13.06
C GLY A 147 -9.06 -3.58 -11.63
N VAL A 148 -8.34 -4.64 -11.39
CA VAL A 148 -8.53 -5.52 -10.22
C VAL A 148 -7.55 -5.21 -9.09
N TYR A 149 -6.36 -4.69 -9.42
CA TYR A 149 -5.31 -4.37 -8.47
C TYR A 149 -5.05 -2.86 -8.45
N GLY A 150 -5.95 -2.13 -7.83
CA GLY A 150 -5.83 -0.70 -7.66
C GLY A 150 -4.93 -0.31 -6.50
N PHE A 151 -5.50 0.34 -5.49
CA PHE A 151 -4.78 0.61 -4.26
C PHE A 151 -4.57 -0.66 -3.46
N ALA A 152 -3.35 -0.91 -3.05
CA ALA A 152 -3.00 -2.12 -2.32
C ALA A 152 -2.33 -1.82 -0.99
N PHE A 153 -2.73 -2.54 0.05
CA PHE A 153 -1.97 -2.69 1.27
C PHE A 153 -0.87 -3.70 1.02
N ARG A 154 0.37 -3.34 1.28
CA ARG A 154 1.54 -4.16 0.95
C ARG A 154 2.45 -4.35 2.14
N THR A 155 3.13 -5.49 2.16
CA THR A 155 4.15 -5.83 3.17
C THR A 155 5.24 -4.76 3.30
N ALA A 156 5.66 -4.14 2.19
CA ALA A 156 6.64 -3.06 2.19
C ALA A 156 6.25 -1.90 3.12
N GLU A 157 4.95 -1.58 3.24
CA GLU A 157 4.48 -0.55 4.16
C GLU A 157 4.73 -0.93 5.62
N ALA A 158 4.55 -2.20 6.00
CA ALA A 158 4.84 -2.63 7.38
C ALA A 158 6.31 -2.44 7.74
N TYR A 159 7.22 -2.74 6.81
CA TYR A 159 8.65 -2.45 7.00
C TYR A 159 8.92 -0.95 7.19
N LEU A 160 8.28 -0.10 6.38
CA LEU A 160 8.45 1.35 6.46
C LEU A 160 7.87 1.93 7.76
N ASN A 161 6.66 1.51 8.15
CA ASN A 161 6.03 1.94 9.41
C ASN A 161 6.91 1.56 10.61
N ARG A 162 7.46 0.34 10.59
CA ARG A 162 8.37 -0.12 11.64
C ARG A 162 9.67 0.67 11.67
N ALA A 163 10.23 0.98 10.50
CA ALA A 163 11.46 1.77 10.40
C ALA A 163 11.25 3.20 10.91
N GLU A 164 10.17 3.86 10.49
CA GLU A 164 9.83 5.22 10.93
C GLU A 164 9.57 5.27 12.45
N ALA A 165 8.88 4.27 13.00
CA ALA A 165 8.58 4.23 14.42
C ALA A 165 9.83 3.94 15.30
N ASN A 166 10.91 3.42 14.72
CA ASN A 166 12.19 3.18 15.42
C ASN A 166 13.20 4.34 15.26
N ALA A 167 12.92 5.34 14.43
CA ALA A 167 13.81 6.47 14.18
C ALA A 167 13.69 7.57 15.25
#